data_61d55e05bb570cc37f12b83430b0897b
#
_entry.id   61d55e05bb570cc37f12b83430b0897b
#
_cell.length_a   1.000
_cell.length_b   1.000
_cell.length_c   1.000
_cell.angle_alpha   90.00
_cell.angle_beta   90.00
_cell.angle_gamma   90.00
#
_symmetry.space_group_name_H-M   'P 1'
#
loop_
_entity.id
_entity.type
_entity.pdbx_description
1 polymer ?
#
loop_
_entity_poly.entity_id
_entity_poly.type
_entity_poly.pdbx_seq_one_letter_code
_entity_poly.pdbx_strand_id
1 'polypeptide(L)'
;MKIEPGLNTHTNAPLDASLKMLKECSSKSFALASPIPPVINHSIHFYNHEQDRIFNQEWICIGRCDEIQSAGDFLTHQIAGTSVLVVRQDSGEIISFINA
;
A
#
# COMPACT_ATOMS: atom_id res chain seq x y z
N MET A 1 -0.13 17.98 11.23
CA MET A 1 1.26 17.93 10.77
C MET A 1 1.34 18.54 9.39
N LYS A 2 2.05 19.65 9.26
CA LYS A 2 2.21 20.38 8.01
C LYS A 2 3.25 19.63 7.18
N ILE A 3 2.84 18.99 6.09
CA ILE A 3 3.79 18.45 5.11
C ILE A 3 4.30 19.65 4.34
N GLU A 4 5.58 19.96 4.46
CA GLU A 4 6.24 21.03 3.72
C GLU A 4 6.11 20.75 2.21
N PRO A 5 5.52 21.67 1.41
CA PRO A 5 5.52 21.56 -0.04
C PRO A 5 6.90 21.95 -0.55
N GLY A 6 7.79 21.01 -0.68
CA GLY A 6 9.14 21.32 -1.13
C GLY A 6 10.07 20.13 -1.32
N LEU A 7 9.80 19.02 -0.69
CA LEU A 7 10.52 17.78 -0.97
C LEU A 7 9.72 16.95 -1.98
N ASN A 8 9.78 17.37 -3.24
CA ASN A 8 9.40 16.50 -4.33
C ASN A 8 10.51 15.44 -4.48
N THR A 9 10.50 14.47 -3.57
CA THR A 9 11.51 13.42 -3.43
C THR A 9 11.27 12.25 -4.40
N HIS A 10 10.34 12.41 -5.35
CA HIS A 10 10.14 11.42 -6.39
C HIS A 10 11.33 11.41 -7.32
N THR A 11 12.10 10.36 -7.28
CA THR A 11 13.16 10.12 -8.26
C THR A 11 12.55 9.48 -9.50
N ASN A 12 13.08 9.85 -10.67
CA ASN A 12 12.73 9.21 -11.94
C ASN A 12 13.60 7.97 -12.20
N ALA A 13 13.98 7.25 -11.14
CA ALA A 13 14.74 6.02 -11.30
C ALA A 13 13.93 5.02 -12.12
N PRO A 14 14.49 4.43 -13.20
CA PRO A 14 13.80 3.46 -14.03
C PRO A 14 13.34 2.26 -13.20
N LEU A 15 12.16 1.70 -13.54
CA LEU A 15 11.61 0.54 -12.84
C LEU A 15 12.58 -0.65 -12.84
N ASP A 16 13.22 -0.93 -13.97
CA ASP A 16 14.18 -2.04 -14.09
C ASP A 16 15.35 -1.91 -13.14
N ALA A 17 15.88 -0.71 -12.94
CA ALA A 17 16.96 -0.44 -11.97
C ALA A 17 16.48 -0.70 -10.53
N SER A 18 15.29 -0.27 -10.18
CA SER A 18 14.69 -0.50 -8.86
C SER A 18 14.45 -1.98 -8.59
N LEU A 19 13.92 -2.72 -9.55
CA LEU A 19 13.69 -4.16 -9.45
C LEU A 19 15.01 -4.94 -9.32
N LYS A 20 16.04 -4.52 -10.04
CA LYS A 20 17.38 -5.11 -9.93
C LYS A 20 17.97 -4.92 -8.52
N MET A 21 17.86 -3.71 -7.96
CA MET A 21 18.33 -3.42 -6.60
C MET A 21 17.60 -4.27 -5.55
N LEU A 22 16.28 -4.44 -5.68
CA LEU A 22 15.51 -5.31 -4.79
C LEU A 22 15.96 -6.76 -4.88
N LYS A 23 16.16 -7.26 -6.08
CA LYS A 23 16.63 -8.63 -6.31
C LYS A 23 18.02 -8.86 -5.70
N GLU A 24 18.91 -7.91 -5.83
CA GLU A 24 20.23 -7.94 -5.20
C GLU A 24 20.13 -7.94 -3.67
N CYS A 25 19.26 -7.10 -3.08
CA CYS A 25 19.00 -7.11 -1.64
C CYS A 25 18.44 -8.44 -1.15
N SER A 26 17.47 -9.01 -1.86
CA SER A 26 16.80 -10.26 -1.47
C SER A 26 17.69 -11.50 -1.61
N SER A 27 18.72 -11.44 -2.46
CA SER A 27 19.65 -12.55 -2.69
C SER A 27 20.76 -12.68 -1.63
N LYS A 28 20.92 -11.67 -0.78
CA LYS A 28 21.94 -11.68 0.27
C LYS A 28 21.60 -12.65 1.38
N SER A 29 22.61 -13.26 1.99
CA SER A 29 22.44 -14.04 3.23
C SER A 29 22.01 -13.11 4.38
N PHE A 30 21.37 -13.69 5.41
CA PHE A 30 20.92 -12.93 6.58
C PHE A 30 22.06 -12.12 7.23
N ALA A 31 23.25 -12.68 7.32
CA ALA A 31 24.43 -12.01 7.90
C ALA A 31 24.90 -10.79 7.09
N LEU A 32 24.59 -10.74 5.80
CA LEU A 32 24.93 -9.65 4.89
C LEU A 32 23.71 -8.81 4.48
N ALA A 33 22.59 -9.00 5.16
CA ALA A 33 21.36 -8.28 4.87
C ALA A 33 21.57 -6.76 4.96
N SER A 34 21.00 -6.05 4.03
CA SER A 34 21.00 -4.58 4.00
C SER A 34 19.56 -4.08 3.80
N PRO A 35 19.24 -2.88 4.26
CA PRO A 35 17.94 -2.30 4.01
C PRO A 35 17.73 -2.07 2.52
N ILE A 36 16.46 -1.97 2.13
CA ILE A 36 16.09 -1.58 0.77
C ILE A 36 16.64 -0.17 0.50
N PRO A 37 17.29 0.06 -0.64
CA PRO A 37 17.80 1.39 -0.98
C PRO A 37 16.68 2.44 -0.96
N PRO A 38 16.88 3.59 -0.30
CA PRO A 38 15.84 4.63 -0.18
C PRO A 38 15.28 5.12 -1.52
N VAL A 39 16.09 5.10 -2.57
CA VAL A 39 15.68 5.51 -3.92
C VAL A 39 14.46 4.73 -4.44
N ILE A 40 14.27 3.49 -4.02
CA ILE A 40 13.12 2.67 -4.41
C ILE A 40 11.83 3.25 -3.84
N ASN A 41 11.86 3.70 -2.59
CA ASN A 41 10.70 4.28 -1.91
C ASN A 41 10.26 5.63 -2.49
N HIS A 42 11.11 6.28 -3.27
CA HIS A 42 10.85 7.57 -3.90
C HIS A 42 10.64 7.48 -5.42
N SER A 43 10.72 6.29 -6.00
CA SER A 43 10.54 6.08 -7.43
C SER A 43 9.06 6.05 -7.80
N ILE A 44 8.62 7.00 -8.64
CA ILE A 44 7.25 7.01 -9.17
C ILE A 44 6.96 5.79 -10.04
N HIS A 45 7.95 5.30 -10.76
CA HIS A 45 7.82 4.10 -11.59
C HIS A 45 7.62 2.86 -10.75
N PHE A 46 8.34 2.75 -9.62
CA PHE A 46 8.18 1.65 -8.69
C PHE A 46 6.83 1.73 -7.98
N TYR A 47 6.41 2.91 -7.55
CA TYR A 47 5.09 3.14 -6.97
C TYR A 47 3.95 2.69 -7.91
N ASN A 48 3.98 3.11 -9.17
CA ASN A 48 2.98 2.69 -10.16
C ASN A 48 2.98 1.18 -10.37
N HIS A 49 4.17 0.56 -10.37
CA HIS A 49 4.28 -0.89 -10.47
C HIS A 49 3.65 -1.62 -9.27
N GLU A 50 3.85 -1.12 -8.05
CA GLU A 50 3.20 -1.64 -6.84
C GLU A 50 1.68 -1.52 -6.92
N GLN A 51 1.16 -0.37 -7.38
CA GLN A 51 -0.28 -0.18 -7.57
C GLN A 51 -0.86 -1.24 -8.50
N ASP A 52 -0.21 -1.48 -9.63
CA ASP A 52 -0.71 -2.40 -10.65
C ASP A 52 -0.57 -3.87 -10.24
N ARG A 53 0.49 -4.23 -9.54
CA ARG A 53 0.84 -5.63 -9.25
C ARG A 53 0.42 -6.12 -7.88
N ILE A 54 0.30 -5.23 -6.92
CA ILE A 54 -0.05 -5.58 -5.54
C ILE A 54 -1.45 -5.05 -5.21
N PHE A 55 -1.60 -3.73 -5.11
CA PHE A 55 -2.81 -3.12 -4.58
C PHE A 55 -4.06 -3.35 -5.43
N ASN A 56 -3.93 -3.54 -6.74
CA ASN A 56 -5.04 -3.85 -7.64
C ASN A 56 -5.32 -5.34 -7.82
N GLN A 57 -4.45 -6.24 -7.34
CA GLN A 57 -4.54 -7.66 -7.65
C GLN A 57 -4.55 -8.57 -6.43
N GLU A 58 -3.98 -8.13 -5.30
CA GLU A 58 -3.78 -8.97 -4.14
C GLU A 58 -4.78 -8.67 -3.02
N TRP A 59 -4.86 -9.57 -2.07
CA TRP A 59 -5.62 -9.35 -0.85
C TRP A 59 -4.92 -8.32 0.03
N ILE A 60 -5.65 -7.27 0.39
CA ILE A 60 -5.14 -6.18 1.21
C ILE A 60 -5.86 -6.17 2.56
N CYS A 61 -5.11 -6.20 3.65
CA CYS A 61 -5.65 -6.00 4.98
C CYS A 61 -6.01 -4.53 5.18
N ILE A 62 -7.29 -4.22 5.37
CA ILE A 62 -7.79 -2.84 5.48
C ILE A 62 -8.19 -2.43 6.88
N GLY A 63 -8.11 -3.32 7.86
CA GLY A 63 -8.46 -3.01 9.24
C GLY A 63 -8.72 -4.25 10.07
N ARG A 64 -9.09 -4.04 11.30
CA ARG A 64 -9.45 -5.09 12.26
C ARG A 64 -10.97 -5.16 12.43
N CYS A 65 -11.49 -6.36 12.62
CA CYS A 65 -12.93 -6.55 12.84
C CYS A 65 -13.45 -5.85 14.11
N ASP A 66 -12.59 -5.62 15.08
CA ASP A 66 -12.95 -4.94 16.32
C ASP A 66 -13.02 -3.41 16.20
N GLU A 67 -12.63 -2.84 15.08
CA GLU A 67 -12.83 -1.42 14.78
C GLU A 67 -14.29 -1.12 14.38
N ILE A 68 -15.01 -2.13 13.91
CA ILE A 68 -16.43 -2.06 13.50
C ILE A 68 -17.26 -3.12 14.24
N GLN A 69 -17.45 -2.94 15.54
CA GLN A 69 -18.04 -3.97 16.42
C GLN A 69 -19.55 -4.07 16.31
N SER A 70 -20.21 -2.94 16.12
CA SER A 70 -21.69 -2.84 16.14
C SER A 70 -22.26 -2.71 14.75
N ALA A 71 -23.49 -3.16 14.58
CA ALA A 71 -24.26 -2.95 13.35
C ALA A 71 -24.30 -1.45 12.99
N GLY A 72 -24.00 -1.14 11.74
CA GLY A 72 -23.88 0.23 11.25
C GLY A 72 -22.51 0.88 11.40
N ASP A 73 -21.59 0.27 12.16
CA ASP A 73 -20.21 0.74 12.19
C ASP A 73 -19.55 0.56 10.82
N PHE A 74 -18.71 1.49 10.46
CA PHE A 74 -18.03 1.46 9.17
C PHE A 74 -16.61 2.03 9.25
N LEU A 75 -15.81 1.69 8.26
CA LEU A 75 -14.52 2.32 8.00
C LEU A 75 -14.35 2.56 6.50
N THR A 76 -13.51 3.53 6.17
CA THR A 76 -13.20 3.86 4.77
C THR A 76 -11.70 3.87 4.56
N HIS A 77 -11.25 3.37 3.43
CA HIS A 77 -9.86 3.37 3.02
C HIS A 77 -9.69 3.78 1.56
N GLN A 78 -8.56 4.39 1.27
CA GLN A 78 -8.11 4.64 -0.10
C GLN A 78 -7.07 3.58 -0.48
N ILE A 79 -7.38 2.77 -1.48
CA ILE A 79 -6.50 1.71 -1.97
C ILE A 79 -6.32 1.89 -3.47
N ALA A 80 -5.08 2.09 -3.92
CA ALA A 80 -4.75 2.26 -5.32
C ALA A 80 -5.65 3.28 -6.06
N GLY A 81 -5.96 4.41 -5.39
CA GLY A 81 -6.83 5.45 -5.92
C GLY A 81 -8.34 5.16 -5.83
N THR A 82 -8.72 3.98 -5.35
CA THR A 82 -10.12 3.60 -5.15
C THR A 82 -10.52 3.75 -3.70
N SER A 83 -11.61 4.46 -3.44
CA SER A 83 -12.21 4.53 -2.10
C SER A 83 -13.04 3.29 -1.82
N VAL A 84 -12.80 2.64 -0.70
CA VAL A 84 -13.51 1.46 -0.24
C VAL A 84 -14.23 1.76 1.06
N LEU A 85 -15.49 1.39 1.14
CA LEU A 85 -16.33 1.46 2.35
C LEU A 85 -16.54 0.04 2.87
N VAL A 86 -16.29 -0.19 4.15
CA VAL A 86 -16.54 -1.46 4.84
C VAL A 86 -17.52 -1.22 5.96
N VAL A 87 -18.58 -2.02 6.02
CA VAL A 87 -19.70 -1.82 6.95
C VAL A 87 -20.04 -3.15 7.64
N ARG A 88 -20.36 -3.08 8.93
CA ARG A 88 -21.02 -4.18 9.63
C ARG A 88 -22.52 -4.07 9.49
N GLN A 89 -23.14 -5.10 8.94
CA GLN A 89 -24.59 -5.19 8.80
C GLN A 89 -25.29 -5.58 10.11
N ASP A 90 -26.61 -5.41 10.15
CA ASP A 90 -27.46 -5.85 11.26
C ASP A 90 -27.38 -7.37 11.50
N SER A 91 -27.10 -8.14 10.46
CA SER A 91 -26.83 -9.58 10.54
C SER A 91 -25.53 -9.93 11.25
N GLY A 92 -24.63 -8.96 11.46
CA GLY A 92 -23.29 -9.16 11.95
C GLY A 92 -22.24 -9.42 10.87
N GLU A 93 -22.65 -9.61 9.62
CA GLU A 93 -21.74 -9.75 8.49
C GLU A 93 -21.01 -8.45 8.19
N ILE A 94 -19.78 -8.59 7.70
CA ILE A 94 -18.97 -7.47 7.20
C ILE A 94 -19.00 -7.52 5.68
N ILE A 95 -19.44 -6.44 5.09
CA ILE A 95 -19.48 -6.27 3.63
C ILE A 95 -18.69 -5.05 3.22
N SER A 96 -18.21 -5.04 1.98
CA SER A 96 -17.46 -3.93 1.42
C SER A 96 -18.04 -3.46 0.09
N PHE A 97 -17.90 -2.16 -0.16
CA PHE A 97 -18.35 -1.51 -1.37
C PHE A 97 -17.26 -0.59 -1.91
N ILE A 98 -17.28 -0.37 -3.21
CA ILE A 98 -16.57 0.77 -3.79
C ILE A 98 -17.40 2.01 -3.43
N ASN A 99 -16.77 2.95 -2.75
CA ASN A 99 -17.38 4.21 -2.34
C ASN A 99 -17.24 5.22 -3.50
N ALA A 100 -18.14 5.12 -4.43
CA ALA A 100 -18.15 5.95 -5.64
C ALA A 100 -19.25 7.03 -5.55
#